data_1260bef4972446da98885ec5e9931666
#
_entry.id   1260bef4972446da98885ec5e9931666
#
_cell.length_a   1.000
_cell.length_b   1.000
_cell.length_c   1.000
_cell.angle_alpha   90.00
_cell.angle_beta   90.00
_cell.angle_gamma   90.00
#
_symmetry.space_group_name_H-M   'P 1'
#
loop_
_entity.id
_entity.type
_entity.pdbx_description
1 polymer ?
#
loop_
_entity_poly.entity_id
_entity_poly.type
_entity_poly.pdbx_seq_one_letter_code
_entity_poly.pdbx_strand_id
1 'polypeptide(L)'
;MPPAKKRARSYDSVKTRAAVLAQFRHVREAVAALTPEQLDGPTRLGEWTVRDLVGHLAWMVDSVPRLLAAPAPAARELALLDWPSRTAAAAERIDEHTRGIEAADPAGLYARVAEDYEKAVAGAADERLLQLSFGAMTLGDFLVTRTVELVVHTDDLNAATGAGIPYDRQALAACTRLLADTLAMTAPGGAVEVRIPPYAVVQCVEGPRHTRGTPPNVVETDPLTWLRLATGRTEWAAELDAAHVSASGERADLSGLLPLMG
;
A
#
# COMPACT_ATOMS: atom_id res chain seq x y z
N MET A 1 20.78 -28.84 -3.67
CA MET A 1 19.92 -28.51 -2.52
C MET A 1 18.85 -27.56 -3.01
N PRO A 2 17.57 -27.78 -2.72
CA PRO A 2 16.56 -26.78 -3.03
C PRO A 2 16.90 -25.48 -2.28
N PRO A 3 16.67 -24.31 -2.89
CA PRO A 3 16.93 -23.03 -2.23
C PRO A 3 16.09 -22.94 -0.96
N ALA A 4 16.72 -22.52 0.15
CA ALA A 4 16.00 -22.29 1.40
C ALA A 4 14.86 -21.30 1.13
N LYS A 5 13.62 -21.69 1.45
CA LYS A 5 12.46 -20.79 1.37
C LYS A 5 12.80 -19.53 2.17
N LYS A 6 12.86 -18.38 1.51
CA LYS A 6 13.05 -17.10 2.17
C LYS A 6 11.92 -16.94 3.18
N ARG A 7 12.26 -16.76 4.47
CA ARG A 7 11.25 -16.54 5.50
C ARG A 7 10.49 -15.26 5.14
N ALA A 8 9.17 -15.34 5.08
CA ALA A 8 8.32 -14.18 4.85
C ALA A 8 8.64 -13.10 5.91
N ARG A 9 8.62 -11.84 5.49
CA ARG A 9 8.80 -10.71 6.42
C ARG A 9 7.67 -10.71 7.44
N SER A 10 8.00 -10.47 8.70
CA SER A 10 7.02 -10.24 9.75
C SER A 10 6.89 -8.75 10.03
N TYR A 11 5.67 -8.30 10.28
CA TYR A 11 5.36 -6.94 10.66
C TYR A 11 5.01 -6.91 12.15
N ASP A 12 5.55 -5.93 12.87
CA ASP A 12 5.26 -5.72 14.28
C ASP A 12 3.81 -5.22 14.43
N SER A 13 2.98 -5.97 15.15
CA SER A 13 1.57 -5.70 15.31
C SER A 13 1.28 -4.33 15.92
N VAL A 14 1.97 -3.98 16.99
CA VAL A 14 1.76 -2.72 17.71
C VAL A 14 2.09 -1.54 16.80
N LYS A 15 3.22 -1.63 16.09
CA LYS A 15 3.64 -0.59 15.14
C LYS A 15 2.71 -0.49 13.94
N THR A 16 2.20 -1.61 13.42
CA THR A 16 1.28 -1.60 12.27
C THR A 16 -0.05 -0.96 12.63
N ARG A 17 -0.64 -1.32 13.78
CA ARG A 17 -1.88 -0.71 14.29
C ARG A 17 -1.73 0.79 14.49
N ALA A 18 -0.64 1.21 15.13
CA ALA A 18 -0.33 2.62 15.34
C ALA A 18 -0.12 3.36 14.02
N ALA A 19 0.55 2.74 13.04
CA ALA A 19 0.82 3.34 11.74
C ALA A 19 -0.45 3.59 10.90
N VAL A 20 -1.40 2.64 10.90
CA VAL A 20 -2.72 2.84 10.25
C VAL A 20 -3.40 4.07 10.84
N LEU A 21 -3.48 4.15 12.16
CA LEU A 21 -4.15 5.26 12.84
C LEU A 21 -3.41 6.60 12.63
N ALA A 22 -2.07 6.60 12.70
CA ALA A 22 -1.27 7.80 12.52
C ALA A 22 -1.44 8.37 11.10
N GLN A 23 -1.34 7.51 10.06
CA GLN A 23 -1.55 7.97 8.69
C GLN A 23 -3.00 8.44 8.46
N PHE A 24 -3.97 7.73 9.01
CA PHE A 24 -5.37 8.14 8.92
C PHE A 24 -5.65 9.50 9.59
N ARG A 25 -4.97 9.79 10.71
CA ARG A 25 -5.06 11.10 11.38
C ARG A 25 -4.47 12.22 10.52
N HIS A 26 -3.32 12.00 9.85
CA HIS A 26 -2.76 12.97 8.91
C HIS A 26 -3.75 13.31 7.79
N VAL A 27 -4.39 12.28 7.20
CA VAL A 27 -5.42 12.48 6.18
C VAL A 27 -6.62 13.25 6.75
N ARG A 28 -7.11 12.86 7.93
CA ARG A 28 -8.23 13.54 8.61
C ARG A 28 -7.98 15.02 8.80
N GLU A 29 -6.79 15.39 9.28
CA GLU A 29 -6.41 16.79 9.51
C GLU A 29 -6.44 17.59 8.19
N ALA A 30 -5.92 17.03 7.12
CA ALA A 30 -5.94 17.67 5.81
C ALA A 30 -7.36 17.77 5.25
N VAL A 31 -8.14 16.69 5.31
CA VAL A 31 -9.51 16.64 4.80
C VAL A 31 -10.41 17.68 5.51
N ALA A 32 -10.21 17.92 6.81
CA ALA A 32 -10.95 18.93 7.55
C ALA A 32 -10.67 20.37 7.07
N ALA A 33 -9.58 20.60 6.34
CA ALA A 33 -9.19 21.90 5.79
C ALA A 33 -9.57 22.08 4.31
N LEU A 34 -10.05 21.03 3.62
CA LEU A 34 -10.43 21.12 2.22
C LEU A 34 -11.71 21.94 2.01
N THR A 35 -11.71 22.79 1.00
CA THR A 35 -12.90 23.52 0.59
C THR A 35 -13.86 22.63 -0.20
N PRO A 36 -15.17 22.99 -0.32
CA PRO A 36 -16.11 22.27 -1.18
C PRO A 36 -15.61 22.14 -2.62
N GLU A 37 -14.99 23.18 -3.18
CA GLU A 37 -14.45 23.18 -4.54
C GLU A 37 -13.30 22.21 -4.69
N GLN A 38 -12.44 22.07 -3.68
CA GLN A 38 -11.35 21.08 -3.67
C GLN A 38 -11.91 19.67 -3.56
N LEU A 39 -12.96 19.45 -2.76
CA LEU A 39 -13.61 18.15 -2.65
C LEU A 39 -14.25 17.70 -3.97
N ASP A 40 -14.79 18.62 -4.75
CA ASP A 40 -15.40 18.35 -6.06
C ASP A 40 -14.38 18.31 -7.21
N GLY A 41 -13.11 18.58 -6.92
CA GLY A 41 -12.01 18.53 -7.88
C GLY A 41 -11.70 17.09 -8.34
N PRO A 42 -11.08 16.95 -9.54
CA PRO A 42 -10.72 15.64 -10.09
C PRO A 42 -9.51 15.03 -9.37
N THR A 43 -9.39 13.71 -9.46
CA THR A 43 -8.18 12.97 -9.08
C THR A 43 -7.52 12.33 -10.30
N ARG A 44 -6.38 11.69 -10.13
CA ARG A 44 -5.76 10.83 -11.16
C ARG A 44 -6.33 9.39 -11.19
N LEU A 45 -7.43 9.13 -10.47
CA LEU A 45 -8.06 7.81 -10.34
C LEU A 45 -9.33 7.72 -11.19
N GLY A 46 -9.18 7.83 -12.51
CA GLY A 46 -10.30 7.80 -13.45
C GLY A 46 -11.30 8.92 -13.18
N GLU A 47 -12.57 8.56 -12.95
CA GLU A 47 -13.67 9.52 -12.72
C GLU A 47 -13.80 9.96 -11.25
N TRP A 48 -12.93 9.50 -10.35
CA TRP A 48 -13.07 9.86 -8.93
C TRP A 48 -12.76 11.33 -8.66
N THR A 49 -13.67 11.97 -7.96
CA THR A 49 -13.41 13.26 -7.32
C THR A 49 -12.58 13.08 -6.05
N VAL A 50 -12.06 14.18 -5.51
CA VAL A 50 -11.42 14.17 -4.19
C VAL A 50 -12.38 13.69 -3.12
N ARG A 51 -13.69 14.00 -3.23
CA ARG A 51 -14.75 13.54 -2.31
C ARG A 51 -14.87 12.01 -2.33
N ASP A 52 -14.83 11.39 -3.51
CA ASP A 52 -14.87 9.93 -3.64
C ASP A 52 -13.65 9.30 -3.00
N LEU A 53 -12.46 9.85 -3.24
CA LEU A 53 -11.21 9.39 -2.64
C LEU A 53 -11.21 9.54 -1.11
N VAL A 54 -11.74 10.63 -0.58
CA VAL A 54 -11.93 10.86 0.86
C VAL A 54 -12.89 9.81 1.44
N GLY A 55 -14.01 9.55 0.78
CA GLY A 55 -14.95 8.50 1.16
C GLY A 55 -14.30 7.11 1.16
N HIS A 56 -13.56 6.80 0.11
CA HIS A 56 -12.82 5.54 -0.03
C HIS A 56 -11.83 5.32 1.12
N LEU A 57 -11.02 6.31 1.46
CA LEU A 57 -10.05 6.21 2.55
C LEU A 57 -10.73 5.97 3.91
N ALA A 58 -11.86 6.63 4.18
CA ALA A 58 -12.62 6.37 5.37
C ALA A 58 -13.18 4.93 5.40
N TRP A 59 -13.76 4.47 4.28
CA TRP A 59 -14.29 3.11 4.12
C TRP A 59 -13.20 2.04 4.29
N MET A 60 -11.99 2.30 3.77
CA MET A 60 -10.86 1.36 3.89
C MET A 60 -10.48 1.12 5.36
N VAL A 61 -10.50 2.14 6.22
CA VAL A 61 -10.21 2.00 7.65
C VAL A 61 -11.41 1.42 8.39
N ASP A 62 -12.64 1.86 8.07
CA ASP A 62 -13.90 1.36 8.62
C ASP A 62 -14.12 -0.14 8.33
N SER A 63 -13.50 -0.66 7.26
CA SER A 63 -13.57 -2.11 6.96
C SER A 63 -13.00 -2.97 8.09
N VAL A 64 -12.06 -2.47 8.90
CA VAL A 64 -11.45 -3.23 9.99
C VAL A 64 -12.47 -3.56 11.10
N PRO A 65 -13.18 -2.59 11.73
CA PRO A 65 -14.19 -2.90 12.72
C PRO A 65 -15.35 -3.74 12.15
N ARG A 66 -15.79 -3.46 10.91
CA ARG A 66 -16.88 -4.23 10.28
C ARG A 66 -16.52 -5.69 10.07
N LEU A 67 -15.32 -5.97 9.59
CA LEU A 67 -14.85 -7.35 9.36
C LEU A 67 -14.57 -8.09 10.67
N LEU A 68 -14.11 -7.39 11.71
CA LEU A 68 -13.93 -7.97 13.04
C LEU A 68 -15.26 -8.34 13.71
N ALA A 69 -16.32 -7.59 13.47
CA ALA A 69 -17.66 -7.88 13.97
C ALA A 69 -18.33 -9.07 13.27
N ALA A 70 -17.90 -9.40 12.06
CA ALA A 70 -18.43 -10.52 11.29
C ALA A 70 -17.90 -11.88 11.84
N PRO A 71 -18.60 -13.01 11.61
CA PRO A 71 -18.08 -14.34 11.94
C PRO A 71 -16.72 -14.62 11.30
N ALA A 72 -15.84 -15.32 12.02
CA ALA A 72 -14.54 -15.72 11.47
C ALA A 72 -14.73 -16.79 10.40
N PRO A 73 -14.05 -16.70 9.25
CA PRO A 73 -13.99 -17.80 8.30
C PRO A 73 -13.22 -18.99 8.89
N ALA A 74 -13.49 -20.19 8.35
CA ALA A 74 -12.92 -21.43 8.88
C ALA A 74 -11.42 -21.60 8.60
N ALA A 75 -10.92 -21.01 7.50
CA ALA A 75 -9.53 -21.17 7.08
C ALA A 75 -9.00 -19.92 6.39
N ARG A 76 -7.69 -19.73 6.45
CA ARG A 76 -6.99 -18.71 5.67
C ARG A 76 -6.90 -19.14 4.21
N GLU A 77 -7.23 -18.24 3.31
CA GLU A 77 -7.22 -18.46 1.86
C GLU A 77 -6.21 -17.54 1.13
N LEU A 78 -5.83 -16.42 1.77
CA LEU A 78 -5.04 -15.36 1.15
C LEU A 78 -3.78 -15.05 1.98
N ALA A 79 -2.62 -15.09 1.37
CA ALA A 79 -1.39 -14.58 1.96
C ALA A 79 -1.24 -13.07 1.67
N LEU A 80 -0.44 -12.38 2.50
CA LEU A 80 -0.22 -10.95 2.36
C LEU A 80 0.28 -10.55 0.96
N LEU A 81 1.22 -11.32 0.40
CA LEU A 81 1.81 -11.02 -0.90
C LEU A 81 0.88 -11.33 -2.10
N ASP A 82 -0.21 -12.08 -1.89
CA ASP A 82 -1.23 -12.30 -2.93
C ASP A 82 -2.18 -11.10 -3.07
N TRP A 83 -2.25 -10.26 -2.02
CA TRP A 83 -3.20 -9.16 -1.94
C TRP A 83 -3.09 -8.14 -3.09
N PRO A 84 -1.90 -7.70 -3.57
CA PRO A 84 -1.81 -6.71 -4.65
C PRO A 84 -2.53 -7.17 -5.93
N SER A 85 -2.33 -8.42 -6.36
CA SER A 85 -2.99 -8.97 -7.54
C SER A 85 -4.49 -9.19 -7.35
N ARG A 86 -4.92 -9.51 -6.13
CA ARG A 86 -6.34 -9.69 -5.82
C ARG A 86 -7.10 -8.38 -5.77
N THR A 87 -6.45 -7.32 -5.29
CA THR A 87 -7.03 -5.98 -5.26
C THR A 87 -7.21 -5.44 -6.68
N ALA A 88 -6.21 -5.60 -7.55
CA ALA A 88 -6.33 -5.24 -8.96
C ALA A 88 -7.51 -5.94 -9.64
N ALA A 89 -7.69 -7.26 -9.39
CA ALA A 89 -8.83 -8.01 -9.92
C ALA A 89 -10.20 -7.59 -9.34
N ALA A 90 -10.21 -6.82 -8.25
CA ALA A 90 -11.43 -6.29 -7.62
C ALA A 90 -11.68 -4.80 -7.92
N ALA A 91 -10.84 -4.16 -8.72
CA ALA A 91 -10.84 -2.71 -8.95
C ALA A 91 -12.21 -2.16 -9.38
N GLU A 92 -12.89 -2.82 -10.33
CA GLU A 92 -14.22 -2.40 -10.81
C GLU A 92 -15.27 -2.37 -9.68
N ARG A 93 -15.28 -3.39 -8.81
CA ARG A 93 -16.22 -3.44 -7.67
C ARG A 93 -15.87 -2.41 -6.60
N ILE A 94 -14.59 -2.12 -6.42
CA ILE A 94 -14.13 -1.07 -5.51
C ILE A 94 -14.57 0.29 -6.04
N ASP A 95 -14.40 0.54 -7.32
CA ASP A 95 -14.84 1.74 -8.00
C ASP A 95 -16.35 1.97 -7.85
N GLU A 96 -17.17 0.97 -8.18
CA GLU A 96 -18.63 1.02 -8.05
C GLU A 96 -19.05 1.31 -6.59
N HIS A 97 -18.41 0.62 -5.62
CA HIS A 97 -18.70 0.85 -4.21
C HIS A 97 -18.32 2.26 -3.77
N THR A 98 -17.14 2.75 -4.17
CA THR A 98 -16.61 4.06 -3.79
C THR A 98 -17.54 5.18 -4.24
N ARG A 99 -18.04 5.13 -5.47
CA ARG A 99 -19.01 6.13 -5.98
C ARG A 99 -20.35 6.14 -5.26
N GLY A 100 -20.66 5.10 -4.51
CA GLY A 100 -21.84 5.02 -3.65
C GLY A 100 -21.65 5.53 -2.22
N ILE A 101 -20.43 5.94 -1.83
CA ILE A 101 -20.14 6.39 -0.46
C ILE A 101 -20.57 7.85 -0.29
N GLU A 102 -21.54 8.08 0.59
CA GLU A 102 -21.92 9.43 0.99
C GLU A 102 -20.92 10.03 1.99
N ALA A 103 -20.10 10.97 1.53
CA ALA A 103 -19.14 11.72 2.35
C ALA A 103 -19.59 13.20 2.51
N ALA A 104 -20.85 13.42 2.91
CA ALA A 104 -21.41 14.75 3.10
C ALA A 104 -20.76 15.53 4.26
N ASP A 105 -20.39 14.83 5.35
CA ASP A 105 -19.60 15.34 6.47
C ASP A 105 -18.31 14.51 6.63
N PRO A 106 -17.25 14.82 5.89
CA PRO A 106 -16.01 14.09 6.00
C PRO A 106 -15.37 14.16 7.39
N ALA A 107 -15.44 15.29 8.07
CA ALA A 107 -14.81 15.47 9.38
C ALA A 107 -15.45 14.57 10.45
N GLY A 108 -16.78 14.52 10.52
CA GLY A 108 -17.52 13.64 11.40
C GLY A 108 -17.33 12.16 11.05
N LEU A 109 -17.29 11.83 9.76
CA LEU A 109 -17.01 10.47 9.28
C LEU A 109 -15.64 9.98 9.77
N TYR A 110 -14.59 10.75 9.55
CA TYR A 110 -13.22 10.39 9.94
C TYR A 110 -13.05 10.31 11.47
N ALA A 111 -13.73 11.18 12.24
CA ALA A 111 -13.68 11.11 13.70
C ALA A 111 -14.26 9.79 14.22
N ARG A 112 -15.45 9.41 13.73
CA ARG A 112 -16.12 8.15 14.06
C ARG A 112 -15.29 6.93 13.65
N VAL A 113 -14.80 6.91 12.41
CA VAL A 113 -13.99 5.79 11.90
C VAL A 113 -12.72 5.58 12.72
N ALA A 114 -12.03 6.66 13.14
CA ALA A 114 -10.85 6.57 13.98
C ALA A 114 -11.16 5.95 15.35
N GLU A 115 -12.25 6.38 15.99
CA GLU A 115 -12.69 5.85 17.28
C GLU A 115 -13.10 4.38 17.21
N ASP A 116 -13.86 4.01 16.17
CA ASP A 116 -14.32 2.64 15.96
C ASP A 116 -13.15 1.70 15.65
N TYR A 117 -12.17 2.16 14.86
CA TYR A 117 -10.94 1.44 14.61
C TYR A 117 -10.15 1.18 15.90
N GLU A 118 -9.90 2.21 16.72
CA GLU A 118 -9.16 2.09 17.98
C GLU A 118 -9.81 1.07 18.90
N LYS A 119 -11.15 1.13 19.06
CA LYS A 119 -11.92 0.19 19.88
C LYS A 119 -11.82 -1.25 19.34
N ALA A 120 -11.98 -1.40 18.04
CA ALA A 120 -12.03 -2.72 17.40
C ALA A 120 -10.69 -3.46 17.45
N VAL A 121 -9.57 -2.75 17.27
CA VAL A 121 -8.25 -3.40 17.29
C VAL A 121 -7.71 -3.61 18.70
N ALA A 122 -8.27 -2.94 19.72
CA ALA A 122 -7.88 -3.12 21.11
C ALA A 122 -8.18 -4.56 21.56
N GLY A 123 -7.16 -5.37 21.76
CA GLY A 123 -7.29 -6.76 22.21
C GLY A 123 -7.66 -7.77 21.12
N ALA A 124 -7.84 -7.38 19.86
CA ALA A 124 -8.03 -8.31 18.76
C ALA A 124 -6.72 -9.05 18.43
N ALA A 125 -6.78 -10.39 18.33
CA ALA A 125 -5.61 -11.21 17.98
C ALA A 125 -5.23 -11.02 16.51
N ASP A 126 -3.93 -10.97 16.20
CA ASP A 126 -3.44 -10.80 14.82
C ASP A 126 -3.80 -11.98 13.92
N GLU A 127 -3.94 -13.17 14.50
CA GLU A 127 -4.33 -14.41 13.82
C GLU A 127 -5.84 -14.48 13.52
N ARG A 128 -6.66 -13.56 14.06
CA ARG A 128 -8.09 -13.48 13.76
C ARG A 128 -8.29 -13.40 12.26
N LEU A 129 -9.03 -14.36 11.70
CA LEU A 129 -9.34 -14.37 10.27
C LEU A 129 -10.48 -13.42 9.95
N LEU A 130 -10.31 -12.67 8.88
CA LEU A 130 -11.26 -11.72 8.32
C LEU A 130 -11.70 -12.21 6.93
N GLN A 131 -13.00 -12.16 6.65
CA GLN A 131 -13.55 -12.53 5.35
C GLN A 131 -13.62 -11.30 4.44
N LEU A 132 -12.75 -11.23 3.46
CA LEU A 132 -12.81 -10.24 2.40
C LEU A 132 -13.61 -10.78 1.21
N SER A 133 -13.99 -9.91 0.27
CA SER A 133 -14.73 -10.29 -0.93
C SER A 133 -13.98 -11.25 -1.87
N PHE A 134 -12.67 -11.36 -1.72
CA PHE A 134 -11.78 -12.18 -2.56
C PHE A 134 -10.94 -13.20 -1.78
N GLY A 135 -11.31 -13.50 -0.53
CA GLY A 135 -10.68 -14.53 0.29
C GLY A 135 -10.44 -14.11 1.73
N ALA A 136 -10.10 -15.08 2.58
CA ALA A 136 -9.89 -14.91 4.00
C ALA A 136 -8.40 -14.69 4.33
N MET A 137 -8.08 -13.64 5.11
CA MET A 137 -6.72 -13.37 5.59
C MET A 137 -6.70 -13.03 7.08
N THR A 138 -5.51 -13.03 7.69
CA THR A 138 -5.35 -12.65 9.10
C THR A 138 -5.51 -11.15 9.30
N LEU A 139 -5.97 -10.74 10.49
CA LEU A 139 -6.04 -9.32 10.87
C LEU A 139 -4.68 -8.64 10.73
N GLY A 140 -3.59 -9.30 11.19
CA GLY A 140 -2.25 -8.75 11.09
C GLY A 140 -1.86 -8.41 9.66
N ASP A 141 -2.08 -9.32 8.71
CA ASP A 141 -1.82 -9.08 7.29
C ASP A 141 -2.76 -8.02 6.70
N PHE A 142 -4.03 -8.05 7.07
CA PHE A 142 -5.00 -7.05 6.62
C PHE A 142 -4.62 -5.63 7.04
N LEU A 143 -4.12 -5.44 8.26
CA LEU A 143 -3.65 -4.13 8.73
C LEU A 143 -2.44 -3.62 7.94
N VAL A 144 -1.55 -4.51 7.50
CA VAL A 144 -0.46 -4.12 6.59
C VAL A 144 -1.02 -3.61 5.25
N THR A 145 -2.05 -4.25 4.71
CA THR A 145 -2.69 -3.76 3.47
C THR A 145 -3.32 -2.37 3.66
N ARG A 146 -3.86 -2.07 4.85
CA ARG A 146 -4.41 -0.74 5.18
C ARG A 146 -3.33 0.34 5.19
N THR A 147 -2.08 0.03 5.63
CA THR A 147 -0.98 1.00 5.50
C THR A 147 -0.67 1.30 4.03
N VAL A 148 -0.73 0.31 3.15
CA VAL A 148 -0.51 0.52 1.70
C VAL A 148 -1.58 1.43 1.11
N GLU A 149 -2.86 1.11 1.32
CA GLU A 149 -3.98 1.91 0.84
C GLU A 149 -3.88 3.37 1.31
N LEU A 150 -3.65 3.56 2.62
CA LEU A 150 -3.54 4.90 3.20
C LEU A 150 -2.36 5.68 2.60
N VAL A 151 -1.19 5.06 2.43
CA VAL A 151 0.00 5.75 1.91
C VAL A 151 -0.15 6.07 0.42
N VAL A 152 -0.63 5.10 -0.39
CA VAL A 152 -0.85 5.27 -1.83
C VAL A 152 -1.89 6.37 -2.10
N HIS A 153 -3.01 6.33 -1.40
CA HIS A 153 -4.08 7.31 -1.60
C HIS A 153 -3.82 8.65 -0.90
N THR A 154 -2.90 8.71 0.08
CA THR A 154 -2.34 9.99 0.54
C THR A 154 -1.56 10.67 -0.58
N ASP A 155 -0.77 9.92 -1.37
CA ASP A 155 -0.07 10.47 -2.54
C ASP A 155 -1.05 10.94 -3.62
N ASP A 156 -2.16 10.21 -3.82
CA ASP A 156 -3.23 10.64 -4.74
C ASP A 156 -3.91 11.93 -4.27
N LEU A 157 -4.21 12.06 -2.97
CA LEU A 157 -4.75 13.30 -2.38
C LEU A 157 -3.78 14.48 -2.49
N ASN A 158 -2.49 14.26 -2.21
CA ASN A 158 -1.47 15.28 -2.36
C ASN A 158 -1.35 15.76 -3.81
N ALA A 159 -1.43 14.85 -4.77
CA ALA A 159 -1.40 15.18 -6.19
C ALA A 159 -2.63 15.98 -6.63
N ALA A 160 -3.81 15.67 -6.11
CA ALA A 160 -5.07 16.31 -6.48
C ALA A 160 -5.27 17.68 -5.81
N THR A 161 -4.84 17.83 -4.55
CA THR A 161 -5.18 19.01 -3.72
C THR A 161 -4.00 19.94 -3.42
N GLY A 162 -2.75 19.45 -3.55
CA GLY A 162 -1.57 20.17 -3.10
C GLY A 162 -1.47 20.32 -1.58
N ALA A 163 -2.23 19.55 -0.80
CA ALA A 163 -2.34 19.71 0.66
C ALA A 163 -1.05 19.40 1.45
N GLY A 164 -0.10 18.70 0.85
CA GLY A 164 1.18 18.38 1.49
C GLY A 164 1.01 17.46 2.72
N ILE A 165 0.08 16.52 2.67
CA ILE A 165 -0.20 15.56 3.75
C ILE A 165 1.05 14.75 4.06
N PRO A 166 1.55 14.73 5.30
CA PRO A 166 2.75 13.99 5.64
C PRO A 166 2.50 12.47 5.65
N TYR A 167 3.57 11.70 5.43
CA TYR A 167 3.53 10.25 5.51
C TYR A 167 4.03 9.79 6.88
N ASP A 168 3.24 8.97 7.58
CA ASP A 168 3.74 8.28 8.77
C ASP A 168 4.90 7.36 8.39
N ARG A 169 5.99 7.46 9.14
CA ARG A 169 7.22 6.73 8.84
C ARG A 169 7.04 5.21 8.83
N GLN A 170 6.22 4.67 9.72
CA GLN A 170 6.01 3.21 9.81
C GLN A 170 5.04 2.74 8.73
N ALA A 171 4.02 3.53 8.40
CA ALA A 171 3.11 3.24 7.30
C ALA A 171 3.87 3.23 5.96
N LEU A 172 4.68 4.25 5.69
CA LEU A 172 5.51 4.30 4.48
C LEU A 172 6.51 3.15 4.42
N ALA A 173 7.13 2.79 5.56
CA ALA A 173 8.04 1.65 5.63
C ALA A 173 7.34 0.31 5.36
N ALA A 174 6.13 0.12 5.88
CA ALA A 174 5.34 -1.11 5.64
C ALA A 174 4.90 -1.20 4.18
N CYS A 175 4.40 -0.11 3.60
CA CYS A 175 4.04 -0.01 2.19
C CYS A 175 5.25 -0.34 1.28
N THR A 176 6.37 0.35 1.47
CA THR A 176 7.61 0.12 0.70
C THR A 176 8.05 -1.33 0.74
N ARG A 177 8.04 -1.94 1.93
CA ARG A 177 8.47 -3.33 2.12
C ARG A 177 7.54 -4.34 1.47
N LEU A 178 6.22 -4.14 1.58
CA LEU A 178 5.24 -5.02 0.95
C LEU A 178 5.43 -5.02 -0.57
N LEU A 179 5.49 -3.85 -1.19
CA LEU A 179 5.68 -3.71 -2.63
C LEU A 179 7.03 -4.29 -3.10
N ALA A 180 8.12 -4.08 -2.33
CA ALA A 180 9.41 -4.67 -2.64
C ALA A 180 9.42 -6.21 -2.54
N ASP A 181 8.78 -6.77 -1.51
CA ASP A 181 8.64 -8.21 -1.35
C ASP A 181 7.71 -8.81 -2.42
N THR A 182 6.68 -8.06 -2.87
CA THR A 182 5.84 -8.44 -4.02
C THR A 182 6.66 -8.53 -5.31
N LEU A 183 7.51 -7.54 -5.62
CA LEU A 183 8.42 -7.62 -6.77
C LEU A 183 9.30 -8.88 -6.70
N ALA A 184 9.90 -9.13 -5.53
CA ALA A 184 10.78 -10.30 -5.37
C ALA A 184 10.03 -11.64 -5.44
N MET A 185 8.71 -11.64 -5.23
CA MET A 185 7.83 -12.80 -5.39
C MET A 185 7.40 -13.00 -6.85
N THR A 186 7.02 -11.92 -7.52
CA THR A 186 6.52 -11.98 -8.92
C THR A 186 7.63 -12.19 -9.93
N ALA A 187 8.83 -11.67 -9.66
CA ALA A 187 10.03 -11.86 -10.47
C ALA A 187 11.15 -12.51 -9.65
N PRO A 188 11.04 -13.82 -9.31
CA PRO A 188 11.97 -14.46 -8.39
C PRO A 188 13.34 -14.63 -9.02
N GLY A 189 14.40 -14.40 -8.20
CA GLY A 189 15.79 -14.58 -8.62
C GLY A 189 16.77 -13.73 -7.82
N GLY A 190 17.95 -13.50 -8.38
CA GLY A 190 19.01 -12.75 -7.71
C GLY A 190 19.86 -11.91 -8.66
N ALA A 191 19.43 -11.75 -9.92
CA ALA A 191 20.23 -11.04 -10.92
C ALA A 191 20.25 -9.52 -10.71
N VAL A 192 19.21 -8.95 -10.08
CA VAL A 192 19.07 -7.50 -9.81
C VAL A 192 18.87 -7.28 -8.32
N GLU A 193 19.59 -6.35 -7.73
CA GLU A 193 19.36 -5.86 -6.37
C GLU A 193 18.64 -4.53 -6.43
N VAL A 194 17.45 -4.47 -5.80
CA VAL A 194 16.64 -3.25 -5.70
C VAL A 194 16.77 -2.69 -4.29
N ARG A 195 17.20 -1.45 -4.19
CA ARG A 195 17.45 -0.72 -2.95
C ARG A 195 16.46 0.45 -2.82
N ILE A 196 15.77 0.49 -1.71
CA ILE A 196 14.84 1.57 -1.39
C ILE A 196 15.14 2.05 0.03
N PRO A 197 16.23 2.81 0.19
CA PRO A 197 16.65 3.28 1.51
C PRO A 197 15.61 4.23 2.12
N PRO A 198 15.41 4.22 3.45
CA PRO A 198 16.05 3.33 4.42
C PRO A 198 15.26 2.05 4.69
N TYR A 199 14.28 1.66 3.87
CA TYR A 199 13.24 0.69 4.25
C TYR A 199 13.43 -0.72 3.70
N ALA A 200 13.94 -0.89 2.48
CA ALA A 200 14.02 -2.21 1.88
C ALA A 200 15.25 -2.39 0.97
N VAL A 201 15.73 -3.63 0.92
CA VAL A 201 16.62 -4.17 -0.13
C VAL A 201 16.10 -5.55 -0.48
N VAL A 202 15.85 -5.80 -1.76
CA VAL A 202 15.40 -7.10 -2.27
C VAL A 202 16.24 -7.50 -3.48
N GLN A 203 16.28 -8.80 -3.76
CA GLN A 203 16.84 -9.33 -5.01
C GLN A 203 15.70 -9.95 -5.81
N CYS A 204 15.68 -9.67 -7.09
CA CYS A 204 14.68 -10.13 -8.06
C CYS A 204 15.34 -10.50 -9.38
N VAL A 205 14.52 -10.87 -10.36
CA VAL A 205 14.89 -11.30 -11.72
C VAL A 205 15.72 -12.59 -11.72
N GLU A 206 15.35 -13.52 -12.58
CA GLU A 206 16.00 -14.82 -12.71
C GLU A 206 17.52 -14.68 -12.89
N GLY A 207 18.28 -15.46 -12.14
CA GLY A 207 19.73 -15.48 -12.17
C GLY A 207 20.33 -15.77 -10.79
N PRO A 208 21.66 -15.93 -10.72
CA PRO A 208 22.35 -16.29 -9.50
C PRO A 208 22.23 -15.17 -8.46
N ARG A 209 22.04 -15.59 -7.22
CA ARG A 209 22.06 -14.66 -6.08
C ARG A 209 23.43 -14.05 -5.89
N HIS A 210 23.46 -12.75 -5.76
CA HIS A 210 24.65 -12.05 -5.34
C HIS A 210 24.76 -12.09 -3.81
N THR A 211 25.90 -12.57 -3.30
CA THR A 211 26.10 -12.77 -1.85
C THR A 211 27.34 -12.06 -1.30
N ARG A 212 28.23 -11.58 -2.16
CA ARG A 212 29.48 -10.89 -1.77
C ARG A 212 29.90 -9.86 -2.82
N GLY A 213 30.42 -8.73 -2.35
CA GLY A 213 30.89 -7.63 -3.21
C GLY A 213 29.75 -6.75 -3.75
N THR A 214 30.01 -5.97 -4.78
CA THR A 214 29.01 -5.11 -5.43
C THR A 214 28.17 -5.94 -6.40
N PRO A 215 26.83 -5.90 -6.32
CA PRO A 215 25.97 -6.57 -7.28
C PRO A 215 26.20 -6.04 -8.71
N PRO A 216 26.14 -6.90 -9.74
CA PRO A 216 26.36 -6.49 -11.12
C PRO A 216 25.22 -5.61 -11.69
N ASN A 217 24.01 -5.74 -11.13
CA ASN A 217 22.85 -4.97 -11.53
C ASN A 217 22.18 -4.42 -10.28
N VAL A 218 22.05 -3.12 -10.18
CA VAL A 218 21.48 -2.41 -9.04
C VAL A 218 20.49 -1.37 -9.52
N VAL A 219 19.33 -1.35 -8.88
CA VAL A 219 18.34 -0.26 -8.96
C VAL A 219 18.25 0.37 -7.60
N GLU A 220 18.36 1.70 -7.51
CA GLU A 220 18.19 2.45 -6.27
C GLU A 220 17.23 3.62 -6.49
N THR A 221 16.28 3.80 -5.56
CA THR A 221 15.30 4.87 -5.59
C THR A 221 14.79 5.19 -4.18
N ASP A 222 14.18 6.37 -4.00
CA ASP A 222 13.53 6.73 -2.75
C ASP A 222 12.16 6.03 -2.56
N PRO A 223 11.61 6.01 -1.34
CA PRO A 223 10.36 5.32 -1.05
C PRO A 223 9.12 5.85 -1.79
N LEU A 224 9.03 7.16 -2.08
CA LEU A 224 7.87 7.73 -2.77
C LEU A 224 7.92 7.45 -4.27
N THR A 225 9.08 7.61 -4.88
CA THR A 225 9.30 7.20 -6.27
C THR A 225 9.03 5.71 -6.45
N TRP A 226 9.53 4.87 -5.53
CA TRP A 226 9.23 3.43 -5.52
C TRP A 226 7.73 3.13 -5.45
N LEU A 227 7.02 3.77 -4.51
CA LEU A 227 5.57 3.64 -4.36
C LEU A 227 4.85 3.97 -5.67
N ARG A 228 5.17 5.11 -6.27
CA ARG A 228 4.54 5.58 -7.51
C ARG A 228 4.78 4.63 -8.67
N LEU A 229 6.00 4.15 -8.84
CA LEU A 229 6.35 3.15 -9.86
C LEU A 229 5.60 1.83 -9.63
N ALA A 230 5.62 1.32 -8.40
CA ALA A 230 5.01 0.04 -8.06
C ALA A 230 3.48 0.05 -8.16
N THR A 231 2.86 1.22 -8.18
CA THR A 231 1.40 1.41 -8.24
C THR A 231 0.92 2.16 -9.48
N GLY A 232 1.78 2.34 -10.48
CA GLY A 232 1.43 2.94 -11.78
C GLY A 232 1.09 4.44 -11.72
N ARG A 233 1.63 5.18 -10.73
CA ARG A 233 1.45 6.63 -10.58
C ARG A 233 2.51 7.44 -11.32
N THR A 234 3.52 6.77 -11.83
CA THR A 234 4.57 7.35 -12.68
C THR A 234 5.17 6.28 -13.58
N GLU A 235 5.87 6.70 -14.62
CA GLU A 235 6.50 5.83 -15.59
C GLU A 235 7.99 5.65 -15.32
N TRP A 236 8.52 4.45 -15.53
CA TRP A 236 9.92 4.11 -15.32
C TRP A 236 10.89 5.05 -16.05
N ALA A 237 10.62 5.33 -17.33
CA ALA A 237 11.47 6.19 -18.15
C ALA A 237 11.50 7.64 -17.61
N ALA A 238 10.36 8.16 -17.16
CA ALA A 238 10.27 9.50 -16.61
C ALA A 238 11.10 9.65 -15.32
N GLU A 239 11.06 8.64 -14.45
CA GLU A 239 11.81 8.67 -13.19
C GLU A 239 13.33 8.47 -13.40
N LEU A 240 13.74 7.72 -14.42
CA LEU A 240 15.15 7.65 -14.85
C LEU A 240 15.65 8.97 -15.39
N ASP A 241 14.89 9.62 -16.28
CA ASP A 241 15.26 10.91 -16.88
C ASP A 241 15.34 12.02 -15.82
N ALA A 242 14.48 11.95 -14.80
CA ALA A 242 14.51 12.85 -13.65
C ALA A 242 15.58 12.52 -12.61
N ALA A 243 16.36 11.44 -12.81
CA ALA A 243 17.35 10.94 -11.85
C ALA A 243 16.78 10.57 -10.46
N HIS A 244 15.49 10.29 -10.36
CA HIS A 244 14.86 9.75 -9.15
C HIS A 244 15.07 8.24 -9.02
N VAL A 245 15.40 7.56 -10.14
CA VAL A 245 15.84 6.17 -10.19
C VAL A 245 17.27 6.14 -10.70
N SER A 246 18.14 5.43 -10.00
CA SER A 246 19.47 5.05 -10.47
C SER A 246 19.47 3.58 -10.85
N ALA A 247 19.73 3.27 -12.11
CA ALA A 247 19.82 1.89 -12.62
C ALA A 247 21.20 1.65 -13.21
N SER A 248 21.90 0.61 -12.76
CA SER A 248 23.26 0.27 -13.15
C SER A 248 23.36 -1.24 -13.49
N GLY A 249 23.92 -1.55 -14.63
CA GLY A 249 24.08 -2.92 -15.15
C GLY A 249 23.07 -3.25 -16.25
N GLU A 250 23.41 -4.23 -17.09
CA GLU A 250 22.65 -4.59 -18.30
C GLU A 250 21.23 -5.11 -18.02
N ARG A 251 20.97 -5.58 -16.81
CA ARG A 251 19.68 -6.18 -16.40
C ARG A 251 18.91 -5.31 -15.39
N ALA A 252 19.34 -4.07 -15.20
CA ALA A 252 18.74 -3.16 -14.21
C ALA A 252 17.47 -2.45 -14.69
N ASP A 253 16.91 -2.83 -15.83
CA ASP A 253 15.61 -2.34 -16.29
C ASP A 253 14.47 -3.16 -15.69
N LEU A 254 13.60 -2.49 -14.92
CA LEU A 254 12.42 -3.07 -14.28
C LEU A 254 11.11 -2.63 -14.93
N SER A 255 11.14 -1.89 -16.02
CA SER A 255 9.94 -1.33 -16.67
C SER A 255 8.89 -2.40 -17.00
N GLY A 256 9.34 -3.58 -17.47
CA GLY A 256 8.46 -4.71 -17.80
C GLY A 256 7.88 -5.46 -16.60
N LEU A 257 8.29 -5.11 -15.37
CA LEU A 257 7.81 -5.72 -14.12
C LEU A 257 6.90 -4.80 -13.31
N LEU A 258 6.74 -3.55 -13.73
CA LEU A 258 5.97 -2.52 -13.08
C LEU A 258 4.79 -2.08 -13.97
N PRO A 259 3.65 -1.68 -13.40
CA PRO A 259 3.36 -1.67 -11.97
C PRO A 259 3.07 -3.07 -11.39
N LEU A 260 3.19 -3.19 -10.05
CA LEU A 260 2.83 -4.41 -9.29
C LEU A 260 1.35 -4.42 -8.90
N MET A 261 0.77 -3.23 -8.85
CA MET A 261 -0.58 -2.91 -8.41
C MET A 261 -1.08 -1.76 -9.27
N GLY A 262 -2.15 -1.92 -9.99
CA GLY A 262 -2.73 -0.92 -10.86
C GLY A 262 -4.23 -1.07 -10.96
#